data_38e594b6fbc8f47282f387ebeeb82ae5
#
_entry.id   38e594b6fbc8f47282f387ebeeb82ae5
#
_cell.length_a   1.000
_cell.length_b   1.000
_cell.length_c   1.000
_cell.angle_alpha   90.00
_cell.angle_beta   90.00
_cell.angle_gamma   90.00
#
_symmetry.space_group_name_H-M   'P 1'
#
loop_
_entity.id
_entity.type
_entity.pdbx_description
1 polymer ?
#
loop_
_entity_poly.entity_id
_entity_poly.type
_entity_poly.pdbx_seq_one_letter_code
_entity_poly.pdbx_strand_id
1 'polypeptide(L)'
;MNDTFMKEKPVFPLLTSMALPMVASMLVSALYNIVDSLYVARISEEAMTALSLVYPVQNFINAVAIGFSIGISALISLHLGAGNQDKADTAATHGMVLSLLHGIIASVAGIAVIPRFLRSFTTDETVIALGLTYARIAFLFSVIIMAAMAFEKIFQAVGCMKITMAGLSLGSVCNIILDPLLIFGIGPFPEMGIAGAALATGIGQMMQVVFYLIVYFVRPIPVHLRRSCLHFNPRMGLQLYSIGVPAILNLALPSVLITFLNSLLAVYSQSYIVVLGIYYKLQTFLYLPANGIVQGLRPIIGYNYGAGEYGRVKKVYRTAMAMCAAIMAAGTLLCLVLSKQLMGLFSTNVETIAIGTAALRIICTGFLVSTISVVVSGALEGLGKGIESLVISLCRYIVVIMPLAWLFCRFAGADGIWHAFWLTEFLTAAISLVVYHKSVKLNRI
;
A
#
# COMPACT_ATOMS: atom_id res chain seq x y z
N MET A 1 3.76 -5.29 28.14
CA MET A 1 3.86 -6.28 27.06
C MET A 1 5.21 -6.94 27.16
N ASN A 2 5.31 -8.27 27.00
CA ASN A 2 6.62 -8.91 27.08
C ASN A 2 7.38 -8.52 25.79
N ASP A 3 8.44 -7.71 25.91
CA ASP A 3 9.16 -7.12 24.75
C ASP A 3 9.88 -8.19 23.91
N THR A 4 9.97 -9.42 24.43
CA THR A 4 10.64 -10.55 23.80
C THR A 4 9.71 -11.46 23.00
N PHE A 5 8.38 -11.19 22.95
CA PHE A 5 7.43 -12.13 22.31
C PHE A 5 7.74 -12.39 20.83
N MET A 6 8.32 -11.41 20.11
CA MET A 6 8.74 -11.60 18.71
C MET A 6 9.91 -12.57 18.57
N LYS A 7 10.71 -12.72 19.64
CA LYS A 7 11.85 -13.63 19.70
C LYS A 7 11.45 -15.02 20.22
N GLU A 8 10.45 -15.13 21.09
CA GLU A 8 10.16 -16.36 21.84
C GLU A 8 9.03 -17.20 21.25
N LYS A 9 7.95 -16.56 20.77
CA LYS A 9 6.76 -17.26 20.26
C LYS A 9 7.08 -18.16 19.06
N PRO A 10 6.41 -19.33 18.89
CA PRO A 10 6.51 -20.13 17.69
C PRO A 10 6.20 -19.30 16.44
N VAL A 11 6.98 -19.51 15.36
CA VAL A 11 6.98 -18.59 14.19
C VAL A 11 5.62 -18.55 13.49
N PHE A 12 5.00 -19.69 13.24
CA PHE A 12 3.72 -19.73 12.51
C PHE A 12 2.59 -19.01 13.26
N PRO A 13 2.30 -19.31 14.56
CA PRO A 13 1.31 -18.57 15.34
C PRO A 13 1.66 -17.08 15.48
N LEU A 14 2.94 -16.73 15.62
CA LEU A 14 3.37 -15.34 15.69
C LEU A 14 3.02 -14.60 14.40
N LEU A 15 3.45 -15.12 13.25
CA LEU A 15 3.20 -14.50 11.95
C LEU A 15 1.70 -14.39 11.67
N THR A 16 0.92 -15.44 11.94
CA THR A 16 -0.54 -15.43 11.76
C THR A 16 -1.20 -14.39 12.65
N SER A 17 -0.78 -14.28 13.92
CA SER A 17 -1.34 -13.31 14.86
C SER A 17 -1.05 -11.85 14.48
N MET A 18 0.00 -11.62 13.70
CA MET A 18 0.35 -10.29 13.18
C MET A 18 -0.24 -10.04 11.79
N ALA A 19 -0.30 -11.03 10.93
CA ALA A 19 -0.81 -10.90 9.56
C ALA A 19 -2.34 -10.80 9.51
N LEU A 20 -3.06 -11.62 10.27
CA LEU A 20 -4.53 -11.68 10.21
C LEU A 20 -5.22 -10.34 10.52
N PRO A 21 -4.83 -9.58 11.57
CA PRO A 21 -5.38 -8.25 11.79
C PRO A 21 -5.10 -7.29 10.62
N MET A 22 -3.95 -7.41 9.97
CA MET A 22 -3.60 -6.56 8.82
C MET A 22 -4.44 -6.90 7.59
N VAL A 23 -4.64 -8.19 7.31
CA VAL A 23 -5.55 -8.64 6.24
C VAL A 23 -6.97 -8.10 6.48
N ALA A 24 -7.47 -8.22 7.71
CA ALA A 24 -8.80 -7.72 8.07
C ALA A 24 -8.92 -6.19 7.87
N SER A 25 -7.94 -5.41 8.33
CA SER A 25 -7.94 -3.95 8.14
C SER A 25 -7.86 -3.55 6.67
N MET A 26 -7.04 -4.24 5.88
CA MET A 26 -6.93 -3.97 4.44
C MET A 26 -8.25 -4.29 3.72
N LEU A 27 -8.96 -5.35 4.13
CA LEU A 27 -10.27 -5.68 3.58
C LEU A 27 -11.29 -4.59 3.93
N VAL A 28 -11.34 -4.14 5.18
CA VAL A 28 -12.22 -3.04 5.60
C VAL A 28 -11.91 -1.76 4.82
N SER A 29 -10.61 -1.44 4.63
CA SER A 29 -10.19 -0.27 3.85
C SER A 29 -10.56 -0.40 2.36
N ALA A 30 -10.48 -1.60 1.78
CA ALA A 30 -10.93 -1.83 0.40
C ALA A 30 -12.45 -1.64 0.26
N LEU A 31 -13.21 -2.15 1.22
CA LEU A 31 -14.68 -1.99 1.23
C LEU A 31 -15.08 -0.53 1.39
N TYR A 32 -14.45 0.21 2.31
CA TYR A 32 -14.78 1.63 2.49
C TYR A 32 -14.49 2.44 1.21
N ASN A 33 -13.39 2.20 0.53
CA ASN A 33 -13.08 2.90 -0.74
C ASN A 33 -14.14 2.65 -1.83
N ILE A 34 -14.72 1.43 -1.88
CA ILE A 34 -15.81 1.12 -2.80
C ILE A 34 -17.08 1.88 -2.41
N VAL A 35 -17.43 1.89 -1.12
CA VAL A 35 -18.63 2.56 -0.60
C VAL A 35 -18.56 4.08 -0.80
N ASP A 36 -17.42 4.71 -0.49
CA ASP A 36 -17.17 6.14 -0.71
C ASP A 36 -17.36 6.50 -2.20
N SER A 37 -16.74 5.74 -3.10
CA SER A 37 -16.91 5.95 -4.54
C SER A 37 -18.36 5.79 -5.01
N LEU A 38 -19.12 4.86 -4.43
CA LEU A 38 -20.54 4.68 -4.75
C LEU A 38 -21.40 5.87 -4.30
N TYR A 39 -21.09 6.45 -3.13
CA TYR A 39 -21.81 7.63 -2.67
C TYR A 39 -21.49 8.86 -3.52
N VAL A 40 -20.22 9.08 -3.89
CA VAL A 40 -19.82 10.17 -4.78
C VAL A 40 -20.46 10.03 -6.17
N ALA A 41 -20.52 8.81 -6.71
CA ALA A 41 -21.19 8.54 -7.99
C ALA A 41 -22.71 8.86 -7.99
N ARG A 42 -23.34 8.91 -6.82
CA ARG A 42 -24.75 9.30 -6.67
C ARG A 42 -24.96 10.82 -6.61
N ILE A 43 -23.90 11.61 -6.45
CA ILE A 43 -24.02 13.08 -6.48
C ILE A 43 -24.25 13.54 -7.93
N SER A 44 -23.29 13.29 -8.81
CA SER A 44 -23.37 13.55 -10.24
C SER A 44 -22.22 12.87 -10.99
N GLU A 45 -22.31 12.81 -12.33
CA GLU A 45 -21.21 12.32 -13.17
C GLU A 45 -20.00 13.26 -13.14
N GLU A 46 -20.23 14.57 -13.04
CA GLU A 46 -19.18 15.58 -12.90
C GLU A 46 -18.42 15.43 -11.58
N ALA A 47 -19.13 15.11 -10.46
CA ALA A 47 -18.50 14.86 -9.16
C ALA A 47 -17.60 13.61 -9.21
N MET A 48 -18.06 12.53 -9.86
CA MET A 48 -17.25 11.32 -10.04
C MET A 48 -16.05 11.55 -10.94
N THR A 49 -16.21 12.36 -11.99
CA THR A 49 -15.11 12.78 -12.88
C THR A 49 -14.10 13.62 -12.11
N ALA A 50 -14.56 14.58 -11.31
CA ALA A 50 -13.71 15.41 -10.48
C ALA A 50 -12.88 14.58 -9.47
N LEU A 51 -13.53 13.63 -8.78
CA LEU A 51 -12.85 12.70 -7.86
C LEU A 51 -11.77 11.90 -8.59
N SER A 52 -12.09 11.36 -9.76
CA SER A 52 -11.17 10.56 -10.57
C SER A 52 -9.95 11.36 -11.01
N LEU A 53 -10.11 12.66 -11.32
CA LEU A 53 -9.00 13.55 -11.68
C LEU A 53 -8.14 13.95 -10.48
N VAL A 54 -8.72 14.08 -9.28
CA VAL A 54 -7.96 14.41 -8.05
C VAL A 54 -7.22 13.20 -7.50
N TYR A 55 -7.76 11.98 -7.73
CA TYR A 55 -7.26 10.73 -7.18
C TYR A 55 -5.73 10.50 -7.37
N PRO A 56 -5.10 10.75 -8.54
CA PRO A 56 -3.67 10.54 -8.70
C PRO A 56 -2.81 11.35 -7.73
N VAL A 57 -3.19 12.61 -7.48
CA VAL A 57 -2.46 13.47 -6.52
C VAL A 57 -2.66 12.98 -5.09
N GLN A 58 -3.89 12.62 -4.73
CA GLN A 58 -4.21 12.05 -3.42
C GLN A 58 -3.49 10.73 -3.18
N ASN A 59 -3.44 9.86 -4.19
CA ASN A 59 -2.72 8.59 -4.13
C ASN A 59 -1.22 8.78 -3.96
N PHE A 60 -0.63 9.81 -4.59
CA PHE A 60 0.77 10.16 -4.39
C PHE A 60 1.04 10.60 -2.94
N ILE A 61 0.18 11.44 -2.35
CA ILE A 61 0.27 11.84 -0.94
C ILE A 61 0.19 10.61 -0.02
N ASN A 62 -0.73 9.69 -0.29
CA ASN A 62 -0.85 8.43 0.45
C ASN A 62 0.39 7.54 0.30
N ALA A 63 0.97 7.46 -0.90
CA ALA A 63 2.20 6.72 -1.14
C ALA A 63 3.37 7.28 -0.34
N VAL A 64 3.48 8.62 -0.23
CA VAL A 64 4.48 9.27 0.63
C VAL A 64 4.25 8.93 2.10
N ALA A 65 2.99 9.00 2.57
CA ALA A 65 2.64 8.68 3.96
C ALA A 65 2.98 7.23 4.31
N ILE A 66 2.53 6.28 3.52
CA ILE A 66 2.74 4.84 3.76
C ILE A 66 4.21 4.48 3.59
N GLY A 67 4.83 4.90 2.49
CA GLY A 67 6.21 4.52 2.15
C GLY A 67 7.22 5.06 3.15
N PHE A 68 7.12 6.35 3.52
CA PHE A 68 8.01 6.91 4.54
C PHE A 68 7.84 6.22 5.90
N SER A 69 6.60 5.92 6.28
CA SER A 69 6.29 5.27 7.55
C SER A 69 6.77 3.81 7.62
N ILE A 70 6.97 3.12 6.48
CA ILE A 70 7.64 1.80 6.44
C ILE A 70 9.08 1.93 7.00
N GLY A 71 9.79 3.00 6.65
CA GLY A 71 11.12 3.29 7.19
C GLY A 71 11.11 3.44 8.72
N ILE A 72 10.08 4.12 9.26
CA ILE A 72 9.89 4.26 10.71
C ILE A 72 9.76 2.88 11.37
N SER A 73 8.85 2.04 10.86
CA SER A 73 8.62 0.71 11.40
C SER A 73 9.86 -0.18 11.34
N ALA A 74 10.60 -0.16 10.23
CA ALA A 74 11.80 -0.95 10.03
C ALA A 74 12.91 -0.58 11.02
N LEU A 75 13.20 0.72 11.19
CA LEU A 75 14.24 1.17 12.11
C LEU A 75 13.87 0.94 13.57
N ILE A 76 12.62 1.19 13.95
CA ILE A 76 12.16 0.92 15.32
C ILE A 76 12.34 -0.55 15.66
N SER A 77 11.80 -1.46 14.84
CA SER A 77 11.87 -2.90 15.10
C SER A 77 13.31 -3.41 15.13
N LEU A 78 14.17 -2.91 14.23
CA LEU A 78 15.60 -3.25 14.19
C LEU A 78 16.32 -2.83 15.48
N HIS A 79 16.12 -1.58 15.94
CA HIS A 79 16.78 -1.06 17.12
C HIS A 79 16.24 -1.66 18.42
N LEU A 80 14.93 -1.95 18.49
CA LEU A 80 14.35 -2.69 19.63
C LEU A 80 14.93 -4.10 19.72
N GLY A 81 15.03 -4.80 18.60
CA GLY A 81 15.67 -6.12 18.56
C GLY A 81 17.12 -6.10 19.00
N ALA A 82 17.86 -5.06 18.64
CA ALA A 82 19.26 -4.83 19.07
C ALA A 82 19.39 -4.38 20.53
N GLY A 83 18.30 -4.25 21.29
CA GLY A 83 18.32 -3.73 22.65
C GLY A 83 18.66 -2.24 22.77
N ASN A 84 18.61 -1.50 21.67
CA ASN A 84 18.99 -0.09 21.62
C ASN A 84 17.75 0.83 21.69
N GLN A 85 17.22 0.98 22.90
CA GLN A 85 16.00 1.73 23.17
C GLN A 85 16.09 3.20 22.72
N ASP A 86 17.20 3.87 23.00
CA ASP A 86 17.36 5.30 22.66
C ASP A 86 17.32 5.54 21.15
N LYS A 87 17.87 4.63 20.35
CA LYS A 87 17.78 4.73 18.89
C LYS A 87 16.38 4.41 18.38
N ALA A 88 15.66 3.48 19.00
CA ALA A 88 14.27 3.19 18.67
C ALA A 88 13.36 4.40 18.96
N ASP A 89 13.51 5.05 20.11
CA ASP A 89 12.80 6.27 20.48
C ASP A 89 13.16 7.45 19.55
N THR A 90 14.44 7.55 19.17
CA THR A 90 14.92 8.56 18.22
C THR A 90 14.29 8.32 16.83
N ALA A 91 14.25 7.07 16.33
CA ALA A 91 13.65 6.74 15.06
C ALA A 91 12.13 7.06 15.04
N ALA A 92 11.43 6.76 16.14
CA ALA A 92 10.01 7.08 16.28
C ALA A 92 9.77 8.60 16.31
N THR A 93 10.56 9.34 17.12
CA THR A 93 10.41 10.80 17.29
C THR A 93 10.73 11.54 16.00
N HIS A 94 11.88 11.25 15.38
CA HIS A 94 12.26 11.85 14.09
C HIS A 94 11.29 11.45 12.98
N GLY A 95 10.88 10.17 12.95
CA GLY A 95 9.91 9.67 12.00
C GLY A 95 8.59 10.44 12.09
N MET A 96 8.07 10.68 13.30
CA MET A 96 6.86 11.45 13.53
C MET A 96 7.02 12.90 13.09
N VAL A 97 8.10 13.57 13.48
CA VAL A 97 8.35 14.98 13.13
C VAL A 97 8.47 15.16 11.62
N LEU A 98 9.23 14.28 10.94
CA LEU A 98 9.37 14.32 9.49
C LEU A 98 8.05 13.98 8.77
N SER A 99 7.25 13.05 9.30
CA SER A 99 5.92 12.77 8.77
C SER A 99 5.01 14.00 8.84
N LEU A 100 4.97 14.70 9.97
CA LEU A 100 4.21 15.95 10.10
C LEU A 100 4.70 17.02 9.11
N LEU A 101 6.01 17.16 8.95
CA LEU A 101 6.60 18.07 7.97
C LEU A 101 6.19 17.72 6.54
N HIS A 102 6.26 16.43 6.17
CA HIS A 102 5.77 15.97 4.86
C HIS A 102 4.27 16.28 4.69
N GLY A 103 3.47 16.12 5.74
CA GLY A 103 2.05 16.46 5.72
C GLY A 103 1.80 17.94 5.41
N ILE A 104 2.56 18.84 6.04
CA ILE A 104 2.50 20.28 5.77
C ILE A 104 2.90 20.58 4.34
N ILE A 105 4.02 20.01 3.87
CA ILE A 105 4.50 20.18 2.50
C ILE A 105 3.47 19.66 1.50
N ALA A 106 2.92 18.47 1.74
CA ALA A 106 1.91 17.85 0.87
C ALA A 106 0.62 18.68 0.83
N SER A 107 0.17 19.23 1.97
CA SER A 107 -0.98 20.11 2.03
C SER A 107 -0.76 21.38 1.20
N VAL A 108 0.33 22.10 1.44
CA VAL A 108 0.63 23.37 0.75
C VAL A 108 0.88 23.13 -0.74
N ALA A 109 1.74 22.17 -1.09
CA ALA A 109 2.07 21.86 -2.48
C ALA A 109 0.86 21.29 -3.23
N GLY A 110 0.09 20.40 -2.62
CA GLY A 110 -1.12 19.83 -3.21
C GLY A 110 -2.15 20.92 -3.54
N ILE A 111 -2.47 21.81 -2.60
CA ILE A 111 -3.41 22.91 -2.82
C ILE A 111 -2.89 23.89 -3.89
N ALA A 112 -1.59 24.15 -3.93
CA ALA A 112 -1.00 25.06 -4.92
C ALA A 112 -0.97 24.48 -6.35
N VAL A 113 -0.74 23.17 -6.47
CA VAL A 113 -0.59 22.50 -7.77
C VAL A 113 -1.94 22.12 -8.39
N ILE A 114 -2.95 21.75 -7.57
CA ILE A 114 -4.19 21.17 -8.05
C ILE A 114 -4.96 22.04 -9.07
N PRO A 115 -5.01 23.39 -9.00
CA PRO A 115 -5.73 24.17 -9.98
C PRO A 115 -5.16 24.06 -11.40
N ARG A 116 -3.81 24.07 -11.50
CA ARG A 116 -3.14 23.89 -12.80
C ARG A 116 -3.25 22.45 -13.29
N PHE A 117 -3.16 21.50 -12.39
CA PHE A 117 -3.30 20.08 -12.68
C PHE A 117 -4.67 19.76 -13.29
N LEU A 118 -5.79 20.19 -12.67
CA LEU A 118 -7.13 19.94 -13.17
C LEU A 118 -7.35 20.59 -14.54
N ARG A 119 -6.93 21.84 -14.73
CA ARG A 119 -7.05 22.54 -16.01
C ARG A 119 -6.23 21.92 -17.14
N SER A 120 -5.23 21.10 -16.86
CA SER A 120 -4.48 20.38 -17.87
C SER A 120 -5.22 19.15 -18.40
N PHE A 121 -6.25 18.67 -17.69
CA PHE A 121 -7.02 17.47 -18.06
C PHE A 121 -8.44 17.77 -18.55
N THR A 122 -9.03 18.88 -18.14
CA THR A 122 -10.39 19.24 -18.53
C THR A 122 -10.58 20.76 -18.64
N THR A 123 -11.49 21.16 -19.52
CA THR A 123 -11.96 22.54 -19.67
C THR A 123 -13.34 22.76 -19.04
N ASP A 124 -13.96 21.73 -18.48
CA ASP A 124 -15.25 21.81 -17.81
C ASP A 124 -15.09 22.50 -16.45
N GLU A 125 -15.57 23.73 -16.35
CA GLU A 125 -15.48 24.54 -15.14
C GLU A 125 -16.25 23.94 -13.95
N THR A 126 -17.31 23.15 -14.18
CA THR A 126 -18.06 22.45 -13.13
C THR A 126 -17.19 21.36 -12.51
N VAL A 127 -16.56 20.53 -13.34
CA VAL A 127 -15.63 19.48 -12.88
C VAL A 127 -14.44 20.11 -12.15
N ILE A 128 -13.89 21.21 -12.68
CA ILE A 128 -12.77 21.92 -12.04
C ILE A 128 -13.19 22.46 -10.67
N ALA A 129 -14.35 23.10 -10.55
CA ALA A 129 -14.84 23.66 -9.30
C ALA A 129 -15.07 22.58 -8.24
N LEU A 130 -15.71 21.48 -8.62
CA LEU A 130 -15.92 20.31 -7.74
C LEU A 130 -14.60 19.67 -7.31
N GLY A 131 -13.67 19.49 -8.25
CA GLY A 131 -12.35 18.94 -7.98
C GLY A 131 -11.52 19.83 -7.04
N LEU A 132 -11.56 21.14 -7.20
CA LEU A 132 -10.91 22.11 -6.30
C LEU A 132 -11.51 22.08 -4.90
N THR A 133 -12.83 22.00 -4.80
CA THR A 133 -13.54 21.93 -3.53
C THR A 133 -13.13 20.66 -2.76
N TYR A 134 -13.19 19.51 -3.41
CA TYR A 134 -12.76 18.23 -2.82
C TYR A 134 -11.28 18.28 -2.41
N ALA A 135 -10.41 18.64 -3.34
CA ALA A 135 -8.97 18.57 -3.14
C ALA A 135 -8.48 19.51 -2.04
N ARG A 136 -9.03 20.75 -1.95
CA ARG A 136 -8.66 21.69 -0.88
C ARG A 136 -8.93 21.09 0.50
N ILE A 137 -10.11 20.49 0.69
CA ILE A 137 -10.47 19.87 1.96
C ILE A 137 -9.58 18.63 2.21
N ALA A 138 -9.51 17.71 1.25
CA ALA A 138 -8.74 16.46 1.39
C ALA A 138 -7.25 16.73 1.69
N PHE A 139 -6.64 17.72 1.01
CA PHE A 139 -5.22 18.01 1.21
C PHE A 139 -4.92 18.77 2.50
N LEU A 140 -5.86 19.51 3.08
CA LEU A 140 -5.72 20.07 4.43
C LEU A 140 -5.56 18.96 5.49
N PHE A 141 -6.18 17.78 5.28
CA PHE A 141 -6.03 16.63 6.15
C PHE A 141 -4.73 15.83 5.92
N SER A 142 -3.86 16.24 4.99
CA SER A 142 -2.59 15.52 4.73
C SER A 142 -1.71 15.40 5.98
N VAL A 143 -1.69 16.40 6.86
CA VAL A 143 -0.96 16.34 8.13
C VAL A 143 -1.53 15.24 9.03
N ILE A 144 -2.84 15.12 9.08
CA ILE A 144 -3.55 14.10 9.87
C ILE A 144 -3.25 12.70 9.30
N ILE A 145 -3.31 12.55 7.97
CA ILE A 145 -2.98 11.29 7.27
C ILE A 145 -1.55 10.85 7.60
N MET A 146 -0.58 11.77 7.51
CA MET A 146 0.82 11.48 7.81
C MET A 146 1.02 11.07 9.28
N ALA A 147 0.34 11.75 10.22
CA ALA A 147 0.35 11.39 11.63
C ALA A 147 -0.27 10.02 11.88
N ALA A 148 -1.41 9.73 11.24
CA ALA A 148 -2.10 8.44 11.34
C ALA A 148 -1.18 7.30 10.88
N MET A 149 -0.53 7.45 9.72
CA MET A 149 0.39 6.44 9.17
C MET A 149 1.63 6.26 10.04
N ALA A 150 2.19 7.35 10.59
CA ALA A 150 3.34 7.26 11.49
C ALA A 150 2.99 6.49 12.78
N PHE A 151 1.86 6.81 13.44
CA PHE A 151 1.40 6.05 14.61
C PHE A 151 1.10 4.60 14.27
N GLU A 152 0.42 4.34 13.15
CA GLU A 152 0.15 3.00 12.67
C GLU A 152 1.44 2.17 12.60
N LYS A 153 2.49 2.73 12.00
CA LYS A 153 3.76 2.02 11.82
C LYS A 153 4.58 1.91 13.11
N ILE A 154 4.45 2.86 14.04
CA ILE A 154 5.01 2.74 15.40
C ILE A 154 4.35 1.55 16.12
N PHE A 155 3.02 1.45 16.11
CA PHE A 155 2.31 0.30 16.71
C PHE A 155 2.64 -1.02 16.02
N GLN A 156 2.78 -1.04 14.69
CA GLN A 156 3.20 -2.23 13.94
C GLN A 156 4.61 -2.66 14.33
N ALA A 157 5.55 -1.71 14.45
CA ALA A 157 6.94 -1.99 14.80
C ALA A 157 7.08 -2.71 16.15
N VAL A 158 6.22 -2.38 17.10
CA VAL A 158 6.17 -3.03 18.43
C VAL A 158 5.21 -4.23 18.48
N GLY A 159 4.69 -4.69 17.33
CA GLY A 159 3.84 -5.87 17.22
C GLY A 159 2.39 -5.68 17.67
N CYS A 160 1.93 -4.44 17.83
CA CYS A 160 0.56 -4.13 18.26
C CYS A 160 -0.44 -4.12 17.10
N MET A 161 -0.44 -5.17 16.26
CA MET A 161 -1.27 -5.24 15.04
C MET A 161 -2.78 -5.13 15.29
N LYS A 162 -3.26 -5.62 16.44
CA LYS A 162 -4.69 -5.49 16.82
C LYS A 162 -5.08 -4.03 17.06
N ILE A 163 -4.17 -3.22 17.63
CA ILE A 163 -4.39 -1.78 17.82
C ILE A 163 -4.43 -1.10 16.46
N THR A 164 -3.50 -1.44 15.58
CA THR A 164 -3.46 -0.94 14.19
C THR A 164 -4.76 -1.25 13.45
N MET A 165 -5.22 -2.50 13.53
CA MET A 165 -6.48 -2.93 12.93
C MET A 165 -7.66 -2.13 13.48
N ALA A 166 -7.74 -1.97 14.81
CA ALA A 166 -8.84 -1.25 15.44
C ALA A 166 -8.88 0.23 15.00
N GLY A 167 -7.72 0.89 14.94
CA GLY A 167 -7.65 2.29 14.48
C GLY A 167 -8.04 2.47 13.01
N LEU A 168 -7.50 1.62 12.12
CA LEU A 168 -7.86 1.63 10.70
C LEU A 168 -9.36 1.34 10.49
N SER A 169 -9.90 0.33 11.18
CA SER A 169 -11.31 -0.02 11.08
C SER A 169 -12.21 1.10 11.64
N LEU A 170 -11.83 1.73 12.76
CA LEU A 170 -12.57 2.85 13.31
C LEU A 170 -12.64 4.02 12.33
N GLY A 171 -11.51 4.41 11.72
CA GLY A 171 -11.47 5.46 10.71
C GLY A 171 -12.35 5.15 9.50
N SER A 172 -12.25 3.92 8.98
CA SER A 172 -13.04 3.47 7.82
C SER A 172 -14.54 3.41 8.11
N VAL A 173 -14.94 2.86 9.25
CA VAL A 173 -16.36 2.79 9.67
C VAL A 173 -16.92 4.18 9.92
N CYS A 174 -16.15 5.05 10.56
CA CYS A 174 -16.56 6.45 10.78
C CYS A 174 -16.80 7.16 9.43
N ASN A 175 -15.92 6.98 8.44
CA ASN A 175 -16.10 7.51 7.11
C ASN A 175 -17.38 6.98 6.44
N ILE A 176 -17.60 5.65 6.40
CA ILE A 176 -18.81 5.02 5.82
C ILE A 176 -20.09 5.59 6.41
N ILE A 177 -20.10 5.90 7.72
CA ILE A 177 -21.27 6.47 8.40
C ILE A 177 -21.42 7.95 8.06
N LEU A 178 -20.33 8.71 8.02
CA LEU A 178 -20.34 10.16 7.80
C LEU A 178 -20.60 10.52 6.33
N ASP A 179 -20.18 9.70 5.37
CA ASP A 179 -20.38 9.95 3.95
C ASP A 179 -21.84 10.28 3.60
N PRO A 180 -22.83 9.39 3.86
CA PRO A 180 -24.21 9.70 3.51
C PRO A 180 -24.77 10.88 4.33
N LEU A 181 -24.33 11.07 5.57
CA LEU A 181 -24.80 12.18 6.41
C LEU A 181 -24.36 13.53 5.88
N LEU A 182 -23.09 13.65 5.46
CA LEU A 182 -22.50 14.91 5.00
C LEU A 182 -22.71 15.15 3.50
N ILE A 183 -22.73 14.08 2.70
CA ILE A 183 -22.96 14.21 1.24
C ILE A 183 -24.40 14.64 0.97
N PHE A 184 -25.37 13.94 1.56
CA PHE A 184 -26.79 14.11 1.24
C PHE A 184 -27.57 14.94 2.28
N GLY A 185 -26.91 15.42 3.35
CA GLY A 185 -27.56 16.23 4.38
C GLY A 185 -28.60 15.48 5.19
N ILE A 186 -28.30 14.25 5.65
CA ILE A 186 -29.25 13.46 6.42
C ILE A 186 -29.27 13.90 7.89
N GLY A 187 -30.45 14.13 8.42
CA GLY A 187 -30.66 14.54 9.82
C GLY A 187 -30.30 16.00 10.06
N PRO A 188 -29.48 16.34 11.07
CA PRO A 188 -29.12 17.70 11.40
C PRO A 188 -27.98 18.28 10.52
N PHE A 189 -27.43 17.49 9.60
CA PHE A 189 -26.29 17.88 8.78
C PHE A 189 -26.72 18.61 7.50
N PRO A 190 -26.01 19.68 7.08
CA PRO A 190 -26.24 20.30 5.78
C PRO A 190 -25.80 19.40 4.64
N GLU A 191 -26.48 19.47 3.50
CA GLU A 191 -26.04 18.84 2.27
C GLU A 191 -24.77 19.52 1.75
N MET A 192 -23.67 18.79 1.71
CA MET A 192 -22.35 19.30 1.32
C MET A 192 -21.83 18.72 0.00
N GLY A 193 -22.52 17.73 -0.56
CA GLY A 193 -22.09 17.07 -1.80
C GLY A 193 -20.65 16.53 -1.72
N ILE A 194 -19.83 16.82 -2.73
CA ILE A 194 -18.45 16.35 -2.80
C ILE A 194 -17.55 16.89 -1.68
N ALA A 195 -17.86 18.06 -1.13
CA ALA A 195 -17.17 18.59 0.05
C ALA A 195 -17.42 17.73 1.28
N GLY A 196 -18.65 17.18 1.41
CA GLY A 196 -19.02 16.24 2.46
C GLY A 196 -18.20 14.95 2.41
N ALA A 197 -17.97 14.38 1.23
CA ALA A 197 -17.12 13.21 1.03
C ALA A 197 -15.67 13.46 1.49
N ALA A 198 -15.07 14.60 1.08
CA ALA A 198 -13.73 14.97 1.50
C ALA A 198 -13.64 15.16 3.02
N LEU A 199 -14.65 15.80 3.63
CA LEU A 199 -14.70 16.05 5.06
C LEU A 199 -14.90 14.75 5.86
N ALA A 200 -15.78 13.86 5.42
CA ALA A 200 -16.00 12.56 6.04
C ALA A 200 -14.72 11.72 6.08
N THR A 201 -13.98 11.69 4.96
CA THR A 201 -12.67 11.05 4.88
C THR A 201 -11.68 11.65 5.87
N GLY A 202 -11.59 12.99 5.91
CA GLY A 202 -10.71 13.71 6.84
C GLY A 202 -11.06 13.45 8.32
N ILE A 203 -12.35 13.46 8.67
CA ILE A 203 -12.81 13.16 10.04
C ILE A 203 -12.50 11.70 10.39
N GLY A 204 -12.71 10.74 9.47
CA GLY A 204 -12.34 9.35 9.69
C GLY A 204 -10.84 9.19 10.02
N GLN A 205 -9.95 9.86 9.28
CA GLN A 205 -8.53 9.89 9.56
C GLN A 205 -8.20 10.56 10.91
N MET A 206 -8.91 11.61 11.26
CA MET A 206 -8.74 12.29 12.55
C MET A 206 -9.16 11.37 13.70
N MET A 207 -10.28 10.66 13.59
CA MET A 207 -10.72 9.67 14.58
C MET A 207 -9.70 8.55 14.77
N GLN A 208 -9.06 8.09 13.69
CA GLN A 208 -7.97 7.14 13.74
C GLN A 208 -6.78 7.69 14.56
N VAL A 209 -6.35 8.93 14.30
CA VAL A 209 -5.25 9.56 15.06
C VAL A 209 -5.61 9.72 16.53
N VAL A 210 -6.82 10.20 16.83
CA VAL A 210 -7.31 10.36 18.21
C VAL A 210 -7.30 9.02 18.94
N PHE A 211 -7.77 7.96 18.28
CA PHE A 211 -7.71 6.61 18.85
C PHE A 211 -6.28 6.17 19.14
N TYR A 212 -5.35 6.37 18.20
CA TYR A 212 -3.95 6.01 18.42
C TYR A 212 -3.31 6.84 19.55
N LEU A 213 -3.62 8.12 19.66
CA LEU A 213 -3.14 8.98 20.75
C LEU A 213 -3.67 8.49 22.10
N ILE A 214 -4.98 8.20 22.21
CA ILE A 214 -5.57 7.67 23.44
C ILE A 214 -4.86 6.37 23.84
N VAL A 215 -4.71 5.43 22.91
CA VAL A 215 -4.06 4.15 23.18
C VAL A 215 -2.58 4.37 23.56
N TYR A 216 -1.88 5.29 22.90
CA TYR A 216 -0.49 5.61 23.18
C TYR A 216 -0.28 6.11 24.63
N PHE A 217 -1.17 6.95 25.14
CA PHE A 217 -1.09 7.48 26.50
C PHE A 217 -1.62 6.52 27.57
N VAL A 218 -2.62 5.71 27.25
CA VAL A 218 -3.25 4.80 28.23
C VAL A 218 -2.49 3.47 28.33
N ARG A 219 -1.93 2.98 27.20
CA ARG A 219 -1.26 1.69 27.16
C ARG A 219 0.24 1.83 26.98
N PRO A 220 1.07 1.38 27.93
CA PRO A 220 2.52 1.44 27.79
C PRO A 220 2.96 0.57 26.60
N ILE A 221 3.66 1.19 25.66
CA ILE A 221 4.36 0.53 24.56
C ILE A 221 5.88 0.74 24.76
N PRO A 222 6.74 -0.15 24.21
CA PRO A 222 8.18 -0.05 24.46
C PRO A 222 8.85 1.14 23.78
N VAL A 223 8.17 1.91 22.95
CA VAL A 223 8.74 3.06 22.21
C VAL A 223 8.05 4.35 22.61
N HIS A 224 8.84 5.38 22.86
CA HIS A 224 8.35 6.65 23.37
C HIS A 224 8.80 7.83 22.48
N LEU A 225 7.86 8.72 22.18
CA LEU A 225 8.15 10.01 21.56
C LEU A 225 8.73 10.94 22.64
N ARG A 226 10.03 11.21 22.59
CA ARG A 226 10.74 11.96 23.63
C ARG A 226 11.20 13.31 23.13
N ARG A 227 11.01 14.36 23.94
CA ARG A 227 11.53 15.70 23.63
C ARG A 227 13.06 15.74 23.56
N SER A 228 13.76 14.91 24.33
CA SER A 228 15.21 14.76 24.28
C SER A 228 15.72 14.24 22.92
N CYS A 229 14.87 13.54 22.17
CA CYS A 229 15.18 13.03 20.84
C CYS A 229 14.86 14.01 19.71
N LEU A 230 14.40 15.22 20.00
CA LEU A 230 14.10 16.24 18.98
C LEU A 230 15.36 16.90 18.38
N HIS A 231 16.53 16.70 19.02
CA HIS A 231 17.79 17.19 18.45
C HIS A 231 18.01 16.59 17.05
N PHE A 232 18.25 17.46 16.09
CA PHE A 232 18.43 17.07 14.69
C PHE A 232 19.59 16.07 14.57
N ASN A 233 19.27 14.85 14.17
CA ASN A 233 20.23 13.78 13.92
C ASN A 233 20.21 13.42 12.42
N PRO A 234 21.12 14.00 11.61
CA PRO A 234 21.11 13.80 10.16
C PRO A 234 21.31 12.32 9.77
N ARG A 235 22.03 11.55 10.57
CA ARG A 235 22.24 10.11 10.30
C ARG A 235 20.94 9.32 10.43
N MET A 236 20.15 9.58 11.48
CA MET A 236 18.83 8.95 11.64
C MET A 236 17.87 9.37 10.53
N GLY A 237 17.83 10.66 10.18
CA GLY A 237 17.06 11.15 9.05
C GLY A 237 17.43 10.44 7.75
N LEU A 238 18.73 10.35 7.45
CA LEU A 238 19.20 9.66 6.23
C LEU A 238 18.81 8.16 6.23
N GLN A 239 18.86 7.49 7.37
CA GLN A 239 18.41 6.09 7.48
C GLN A 239 16.91 5.95 7.24
N LEU A 240 16.08 6.86 7.76
CA LEU A 240 14.64 6.88 7.50
C LEU A 240 14.35 7.05 6.00
N TYR A 241 15.03 8.00 5.34
CA TYR A 241 14.85 8.25 3.91
C TYR A 241 15.42 7.13 3.04
N SER A 242 16.50 6.46 3.44
CA SER A 242 17.09 5.35 2.69
C SER A 242 16.16 4.12 2.58
N ILE A 243 15.18 4.01 3.47
CA ILE A 243 14.13 2.99 3.42
C ILE A 243 12.84 3.59 2.89
N GLY A 244 12.47 4.78 3.37
CA GLY A 244 11.20 5.42 3.07
C GLY A 244 11.06 5.83 1.60
N VAL A 245 12.08 6.48 1.00
CA VAL A 245 12.03 6.88 -0.41
C VAL A 245 11.90 5.68 -1.36
N PRO A 246 12.71 4.62 -1.22
CA PRO A 246 12.48 3.39 -1.98
C PRO A 246 11.07 2.81 -1.81
N ALA A 247 10.53 2.81 -0.59
CA ALA A 247 9.18 2.31 -0.35
C ALA A 247 8.09 3.19 -1.00
N ILE A 248 8.25 4.53 -1.01
CA ILE A 248 7.37 5.45 -1.75
C ILE A 248 7.38 5.10 -3.24
N LEU A 249 8.57 4.94 -3.82
CA LEU A 249 8.72 4.59 -5.24
C LEU A 249 8.10 3.23 -5.54
N ASN A 250 8.29 2.23 -4.69
CA ASN A 250 7.67 0.91 -4.82
C ASN A 250 6.13 0.99 -4.93
N LEU A 251 5.51 1.92 -4.20
CA LEU A 251 4.06 2.13 -4.23
C LEU A 251 3.61 2.91 -5.47
N ALA A 252 4.48 3.73 -6.06
CA ALA A 252 4.16 4.54 -7.25
C ALA A 252 4.38 3.78 -8.58
N LEU A 253 5.35 2.86 -8.62
CA LEU A 253 5.73 2.13 -9.84
C LEU A 253 4.58 1.41 -10.56
N PRO A 254 3.62 0.75 -9.88
CA PRO A 254 2.48 0.13 -10.56
C PRO A 254 1.67 1.10 -11.41
N SER A 255 1.51 2.35 -10.97
CA SER A 255 0.77 3.36 -11.74
C SER A 255 1.46 3.72 -13.06
N VAL A 256 2.80 3.78 -13.05
CA VAL A 256 3.60 4.01 -14.25
C VAL A 256 3.42 2.86 -15.25
N LEU A 257 3.45 1.61 -14.75
CA LEU A 257 3.21 0.43 -15.57
C LEU A 257 1.80 0.43 -16.18
N ILE A 258 0.77 0.72 -15.37
CA ILE A 258 -0.62 0.76 -15.86
C ILE A 258 -0.78 1.78 -16.98
N THR A 259 -0.21 2.98 -16.81
CA THR A 259 -0.24 4.03 -17.84
C THR A 259 0.43 3.56 -19.13
N PHE A 260 1.59 2.94 -19.03
CA PHE A 260 2.32 2.39 -20.17
C PHE A 260 1.51 1.29 -20.90
N LEU A 261 0.96 0.33 -20.15
CA LEU A 261 0.16 -0.76 -20.74
C LEU A 261 -1.13 -0.23 -21.38
N ASN A 262 -1.79 0.75 -20.76
CA ASN A 262 -2.96 1.40 -21.36
C ASN A 262 -2.60 2.06 -22.70
N SER A 263 -1.44 2.73 -22.79
CA SER A 263 -1.00 3.34 -24.05
C SER A 263 -0.74 2.32 -25.16
N LEU A 264 -0.23 1.14 -24.81
CA LEU A 264 -0.05 0.05 -25.79
C LEU A 264 -1.39 -0.55 -26.24
N LEU A 265 -2.34 -0.73 -25.31
CA LEU A 265 -3.64 -1.37 -25.58
C LEU A 265 -4.63 -0.44 -26.28
N ALA A 266 -4.48 0.88 -26.10
CA ALA A 266 -5.36 1.89 -26.71
C ALA A 266 -5.40 1.84 -28.25
N VAL A 267 -4.34 1.30 -28.88
CA VAL A 267 -4.26 1.17 -30.34
C VAL A 267 -5.17 0.07 -30.88
N TYR A 268 -5.59 -0.89 -30.03
CA TYR A 268 -6.36 -2.06 -30.46
C TYR A 268 -7.87 -1.87 -30.29
N SER A 269 -8.38 -2.00 -29.06
CA SER A 269 -9.78 -1.73 -28.77
C SER A 269 -9.99 -1.31 -27.31
N GLN A 270 -11.12 -0.65 -27.04
CA GLN A 270 -11.56 -0.27 -25.71
C GLN A 270 -11.70 -1.48 -24.78
N SER A 271 -12.09 -2.64 -25.32
CA SER A 271 -12.25 -3.89 -24.56
C SER A 271 -10.96 -4.32 -23.87
N TYR A 272 -9.79 -4.16 -24.50
CA TYR A 272 -8.50 -4.48 -23.91
C TYR A 272 -8.15 -3.59 -22.71
N ILE A 273 -8.45 -2.29 -22.79
CA ILE A 273 -8.24 -1.34 -21.69
C ILE A 273 -9.13 -1.71 -20.50
N VAL A 274 -10.40 -2.03 -20.79
CA VAL A 274 -11.37 -2.47 -19.76
C VAL A 274 -10.89 -3.77 -19.10
N VAL A 275 -10.40 -4.75 -19.87
CA VAL A 275 -9.84 -6.00 -19.36
C VAL A 275 -8.66 -5.73 -18.42
N LEU A 276 -7.72 -4.86 -18.80
CA LEU A 276 -6.60 -4.49 -17.95
C LEU A 276 -7.07 -3.86 -16.61
N GLY A 277 -8.06 -2.98 -16.68
CA GLY A 277 -8.66 -2.36 -15.50
C GLY A 277 -9.32 -3.37 -14.56
N ILE A 278 -10.09 -4.32 -15.11
CA ILE A 278 -10.71 -5.42 -14.35
C ILE A 278 -9.63 -6.31 -13.72
N TYR A 279 -8.61 -6.65 -14.49
CA TYR A 279 -7.48 -7.45 -13.98
C TYR A 279 -6.84 -6.79 -12.74
N TYR A 280 -6.51 -5.50 -12.77
CA TYR A 280 -5.90 -4.83 -11.62
C TYR A 280 -6.82 -4.76 -10.41
N LYS A 281 -8.14 -4.63 -10.60
CA LYS A 281 -9.12 -4.73 -9.51
C LYS A 281 -9.10 -6.12 -8.88
N LEU A 282 -9.16 -7.18 -9.68
CA LEU A 282 -9.09 -8.56 -9.21
C LEU A 282 -7.76 -8.85 -8.52
N GLN A 283 -6.64 -8.41 -9.10
CA GLN A 283 -5.31 -8.55 -8.53
C GLN A 283 -5.23 -7.94 -7.13
N THR A 284 -5.79 -6.75 -6.93
CA THR A 284 -5.80 -6.09 -5.62
C THR A 284 -6.41 -6.99 -4.55
N PHE A 285 -7.57 -7.61 -4.81
CA PHE A 285 -8.22 -8.52 -3.87
C PHE A 285 -7.45 -9.82 -3.66
N LEU A 286 -6.89 -10.40 -4.73
CA LEU A 286 -6.13 -11.63 -4.66
C LEU A 286 -4.81 -11.48 -3.87
N TYR A 287 -4.14 -10.33 -4.01
CA TYR A 287 -2.88 -10.06 -3.32
C TYR A 287 -3.07 -9.49 -1.90
N LEU A 288 -4.28 -9.08 -1.54
CA LEU A 288 -4.56 -8.48 -0.22
C LEU A 288 -4.12 -9.38 0.95
N PRO A 289 -4.42 -10.69 1.01
CA PRO A 289 -3.95 -11.55 2.10
C PRO A 289 -2.42 -11.70 2.12
N ALA A 290 -1.77 -11.81 0.95
CA ALA A 290 -0.32 -11.90 0.86
C ALA A 290 0.34 -10.60 1.35
N ASN A 291 -0.20 -9.44 0.99
CA ASN A 291 0.26 -8.14 1.48
C ASN A 291 0.09 -7.99 3.00
N GLY A 292 -0.98 -8.52 3.56
CA GLY A 292 -1.19 -8.55 5.02
C GLY A 292 -0.12 -9.40 5.73
N ILE A 293 0.26 -10.54 5.15
CA ILE A 293 1.38 -11.36 5.66
C ILE A 293 2.69 -10.58 5.60
N VAL A 294 2.97 -9.89 4.51
CA VAL A 294 4.18 -9.05 4.35
C VAL A 294 4.21 -7.93 5.38
N GLN A 295 3.09 -7.29 5.67
CA GLN A 295 3.02 -6.26 6.71
C GLN A 295 3.35 -6.82 8.10
N GLY A 296 2.85 -8.03 8.43
CA GLY A 296 3.19 -8.73 9.66
C GLY A 296 4.65 -9.21 9.70
N LEU A 297 5.19 -9.61 8.56
CA LEU A 297 6.56 -10.10 8.40
C LEU A 297 7.62 -9.04 8.74
N ARG A 298 7.45 -7.80 8.24
CA ARG A 298 8.44 -6.72 8.35
C ARG A 298 8.96 -6.50 9.77
N PRO A 299 8.12 -6.21 10.78
CA PRO A 299 8.62 -5.97 12.14
C PRO A 299 9.20 -7.22 12.79
N ILE A 300 8.69 -8.43 12.49
CA ILE A 300 9.25 -9.68 13.02
C ILE A 300 10.67 -9.90 12.50
N ILE A 301 10.89 -9.71 11.20
CA ILE A 301 12.21 -9.84 10.59
C ILE A 301 13.17 -8.77 11.13
N GLY A 302 12.75 -7.50 11.15
CA GLY A 302 13.56 -6.41 11.66
C GLY A 302 14.01 -6.63 13.10
N TYR A 303 13.07 -7.00 13.97
CA TYR A 303 13.37 -7.28 15.38
C TYR A 303 14.36 -8.44 15.55
N ASN A 304 14.09 -9.60 14.93
CA ASN A 304 14.95 -10.77 15.07
C ASN A 304 16.34 -10.56 14.44
N TYR A 305 16.42 -9.79 13.35
CA TYR A 305 17.69 -9.42 12.74
C TYR A 305 18.51 -8.51 13.65
N GLY A 306 17.87 -7.48 14.25
CA GLY A 306 18.48 -6.63 15.25
C GLY A 306 18.97 -7.39 16.48
N ALA A 307 18.23 -8.42 16.91
CA ALA A 307 18.59 -9.30 18.02
C ALA A 307 19.69 -10.32 17.70
N GLY A 308 20.19 -10.37 16.44
CA GLY A 308 21.18 -11.38 16.02
C GLY A 308 20.62 -12.80 15.83
N GLU A 309 19.29 -12.96 15.87
CA GLU A 309 18.62 -14.26 15.74
C GLU A 309 18.42 -14.65 14.24
N TYR A 310 19.51 -14.78 13.51
CA TYR A 310 19.50 -15.03 12.06
C TYR A 310 18.81 -16.34 11.66
N GLY A 311 18.96 -17.39 12.49
CA GLY A 311 18.24 -18.65 12.28
C GLY A 311 16.72 -18.47 12.31
N ARG A 312 16.24 -17.59 13.21
CA ARG A 312 14.83 -17.26 13.33
C ARG A 312 14.36 -16.38 12.18
N VAL A 313 15.15 -15.41 11.73
CA VAL A 313 14.87 -14.62 10.50
C VAL A 313 14.63 -15.54 9.32
N LYS A 314 15.51 -16.55 9.10
CA LYS A 314 15.36 -17.53 8.03
C LYS A 314 14.08 -18.36 8.17
N LYS A 315 13.73 -18.77 9.39
CA LYS A 315 12.50 -19.53 9.66
C LYS A 315 11.25 -18.69 9.40
N VAL A 316 11.22 -17.42 9.86
CA VAL A 316 10.12 -16.46 9.62
C VAL A 316 9.93 -16.22 8.12
N TYR A 317 11.01 -15.94 7.41
CA TYR A 317 11.00 -15.78 5.95
C TYR A 317 10.42 -16.99 5.21
N ARG A 318 10.89 -18.20 5.55
CA ARG A 318 10.38 -19.45 4.93
C ARG A 318 8.91 -19.68 5.25
N THR A 319 8.47 -19.42 6.47
CA THR A 319 7.07 -19.57 6.87
C THR A 319 6.18 -18.57 6.11
N ALA A 320 6.59 -17.31 6.00
CA ALA A 320 5.86 -16.33 5.22
C ALA A 320 5.79 -16.71 3.73
N MET A 321 6.89 -17.20 3.17
CA MET A 321 6.94 -17.69 1.79
C MET A 321 5.94 -18.81 1.56
N ALA A 322 5.90 -19.81 2.46
CA ALA A 322 4.96 -20.92 2.36
C ALA A 322 3.50 -20.48 2.49
N MET A 323 3.20 -19.56 3.43
CA MET A 323 1.85 -19.01 3.60
C MET A 323 1.39 -18.20 2.37
N CYS A 324 2.24 -17.32 1.85
CA CYS A 324 1.93 -16.54 0.65
C CYS A 324 1.80 -17.47 -0.57
N ALA A 325 2.67 -18.47 -0.72
CA ALA A 325 2.59 -19.44 -1.81
C ALA A 325 1.27 -20.22 -1.79
N ALA A 326 0.80 -20.64 -0.62
CA ALA A 326 -0.50 -21.32 -0.48
C ALA A 326 -1.67 -20.42 -0.90
N ILE A 327 -1.66 -19.15 -0.50
CA ILE A 327 -2.67 -18.17 -0.89
C ILE A 327 -2.64 -17.91 -2.40
N MET A 328 -1.45 -17.71 -2.96
CA MET A 328 -1.31 -17.43 -4.38
C MET A 328 -1.61 -18.66 -5.26
N ALA A 329 -1.34 -19.87 -4.77
CA ALA A 329 -1.78 -21.11 -5.42
C ALA A 329 -3.31 -21.22 -5.45
N ALA A 330 -3.98 -20.92 -4.33
CA ALA A 330 -5.44 -20.87 -4.28
C ALA A 330 -6.00 -19.78 -5.22
N GLY A 331 -5.38 -18.59 -5.26
CA GLY A 331 -5.73 -17.51 -6.18
C GLY A 331 -5.53 -17.88 -7.66
N THR A 332 -4.45 -18.58 -7.98
CA THR A 332 -4.19 -19.11 -9.32
C THR A 332 -5.28 -20.10 -9.73
N LEU A 333 -5.60 -21.07 -8.85
CA LEU A 333 -6.65 -22.05 -9.11
C LEU A 333 -8.01 -21.38 -9.32
N LEU A 334 -8.36 -20.43 -8.47
CA LEU A 334 -9.59 -19.64 -8.59
C LEU A 334 -9.67 -18.93 -9.96
N CYS A 335 -8.58 -18.28 -10.39
CA CYS A 335 -8.52 -17.58 -11.67
C CYS A 335 -8.58 -18.54 -12.87
N LEU A 336 -7.95 -19.74 -12.78
CA LEU A 336 -8.01 -20.72 -13.85
C LEU A 336 -9.43 -21.31 -14.04
N VAL A 337 -10.10 -21.64 -12.92
CA VAL A 337 -11.41 -22.29 -12.95
C VAL A 337 -12.54 -21.29 -13.20
N LEU A 338 -12.52 -20.13 -12.52
CA LEU A 338 -13.61 -19.17 -12.50
C LEU A 338 -13.34 -17.89 -13.33
N SER A 339 -12.36 -17.92 -14.25
CA SER A 339 -11.97 -16.73 -15.04
C SER A 339 -13.15 -16.04 -15.74
N LYS A 340 -14.04 -16.82 -16.37
CA LYS A 340 -15.23 -16.28 -17.06
C LYS A 340 -16.20 -15.62 -16.09
N GLN A 341 -16.47 -16.27 -14.96
CA GLN A 341 -17.37 -15.76 -13.92
C GLN A 341 -16.81 -14.49 -13.29
N LEU A 342 -15.51 -14.48 -12.97
CA LEU A 342 -14.82 -13.32 -12.41
C LEU A 342 -14.88 -12.11 -13.36
N MET A 343 -14.66 -12.31 -14.67
CA MET A 343 -14.80 -11.24 -15.65
C MET A 343 -16.26 -10.79 -15.80
N GLY A 344 -17.21 -11.72 -15.75
CA GLY A 344 -18.65 -11.43 -15.82
C GLY A 344 -19.20 -10.64 -14.64
N LEU A 345 -18.49 -10.59 -13.48
CA LEU A 345 -18.86 -9.71 -12.35
C LEU A 345 -18.68 -8.22 -12.68
N PHE A 346 -17.80 -7.89 -13.64
CA PHE A 346 -17.41 -6.51 -13.94
C PHE A 346 -17.86 -6.04 -15.32
N SER A 347 -18.23 -6.95 -16.23
CA SER A 347 -18.64 -6.62 -17.60
C SER A 347 -19.73 -7.56 -18.08
N THR A 348 -20.67 -7.01 -18.88
CA THR A 348 -21.68 -7.78 -19.61
C THR A 348 -21.32 -7.93 -21.10
N ASN A 349 -20.27 -7.24 -21.56
CA ASN A 349 -19.82 -7.31 -22.95
C ASN A 349 -19.13 -8.65 -23.22
N VAL A 350 -19.66 -9.39 -24.21
CA VAL A 350 -19.19 -10.74 -24.57
C VAL A 350 -17.73 -10.74 -25.02
N GLU A 351 -17.31 -9.74 -25.81
CA GLU A 351 -15.93 -9.58 -26.27
C GLU A 351 -14.98 -9.34 -25.10
N THR A 352 -15.32 -8.38 -24.21
CA THR A 352 -14.53 -8.09 -23.00
C THR A 352 -14.38 -9.32 -22.09
N ILE A 353 -15.46 -10.09 -21.92
CA ILE A 353 -15.41 -11.33 -21.11
C ILE A 353 -14.51 -12.38 -21.79
N ALA A 354 -14.58 -12.53 -23.12
CA ALA A 354 -13.75 -13.51 -23.84
C ALA A 354 -12.26 -13.16 -23.73
N ILE A 355 -11.88 -11.91 -24.07
CA ILE A 355 -10.49 -11.41 -23.95
C ILE A 355 -10.00 -11.53 -22.50
N GLY A 356 -10.80 -11.07 -21.52
CA GLY A 356 -10.45 -11.08 -20.13
C GLY A 356 -10.29 -12.48 -19.53
N THR A 357 -11.11 -13.43 -20.01
CA THR A 357 -10.99 -14.84 -19.61
C THR A 357 -9.65 -15.44 -20.05
N ALA A 358 -9.24 -15.18 -21.31
CA ALA A 358 -7.95 -15.61 -21.83
C ALA A 358 -6.80 -14.91 -21.10
N ALA A 359 -6.87 -13.58 -20.96
CA ALA A 359 -5.89 -12.77 -20.25
C ALA A 359 -5.67 -13.25 -18.81
N LEU A 360 -6.74 -13.45 -18.03
CA LEU A 360 -6.66 -13.87 -16.63
C LEU A 360 -6.04 -15.24 -16.48
N ARG A 361 -6.36 -16.20 -17.37
CA ARG A 361 -5.76 -17.54 -17.38
C ARG A 361 -4.27 -17.52 -17.69
N ILE A 362 -3.82 -16.65 -18.58
CA ILE A 362 -2.40 -16.48 -18.89
C ILE A 362 -1.66 -15.83 -17.74
N ILE A 363 -2.14 -14.70 -17.26
CA ILE A 363 -1.47 -13.90 -16.23
C ILE A 363 -1.36 -14.65 -14.91
N CYS A 364 -2.41 -15.36 -14.48
CA CYS A 364 -2.44 -16.03 -13.18
C CYS A 364 -1.40 -17.16 -13.03
N THR A 365 -0.84 -17.67 -14.14
CA THR A 365 0.27 -18.63 -14.08
C THR A 365 1.53 -18.07 -13.41
N GLY A 366 1.68 -16.74 -13.43
CA GLY A 366 2.76 -16.05 -12.73
C GLY A 366 2.51 -15.81 -11.24
N PHE A 367 1.27 -15.92 -10.73
CA PHE A 367 0.94 -15.53 -9.35
C PHE A 367 1.71 -16.31 -8.30
N LEU A 368 1.82 -17.61 -8.44
CA LEU A 368 2.57 -18.44 -7.51
C LEU A 368 4.04 -18.03 -7.44
N VAL A 369 4.65 -17.75 -8.58
CA VAL A 369 6.07 -17.33 -8.67
C VAL A 369 6.26 -15.92 -8.13
N SER A 370 5.28 -15.02 -8.30
CA SER A 370 5.33 -13.65 -7.77
C SER A 370 5.47 -13.60 -6.25
N THR A 371 5.08 -14.68 -5.53
CA THR A 371 5.29 -14.82 -4.09
C THR A 371 6.73 -14.54 -3.69
N ILE A 372 7.69 -14.99 -4.51
CA ILE A 372 9.12 -14.84 -4.23
C ILE A 372 9.49 -13.35 -4.20
N SER A 373 9.15 -12.60 -5.23
CA SER A 373 9.48 -11.18 -5.31
C SER A 373 8.76 -10.35 -4.24
N VAL A 374 7.49 -10.66 -3.95
CA VAL A 374 6.68 -9.96 -2.95
C VAL A 374 7.23 -10.17 -1.53
N VAL A 375 7.50 -11.42 -1.14
CA VAL A 375 8.00 -11.74 0.20
C VAL A 375 9.45 -11.28 0.39
N VAL A 376 10.30 -11.43 -0.64
CA VAL A 376 11.68 -10.92 -0.59
C VAL A 376 11.72 -9.40 -0.45
N SER A 377 10.93 -8.68 -1.24
CA SER A 377 10.85 -7.21 -1.16
C SER A 377 10.43 -6.76 0.24
N GLY A 378 9.37 -7.37 0.79
CA GLY A 378 8.93 -7.06 2.15
C GLY A 378 9.94 -7.43 3.24
N ALA A 379 10.66 -8.54 3.08
CA ALA A 379 11.73 -8.94 4.00
C ALA A 379 12.91 -7.95 3.97
N LEU A 380 13.32 -7.51 2.78
CA LEU A 380 14.37 -6.50 2.62
C LEU A 380 13.98 -5.15 3.25
N GLU A 381 12.74 -4.71 3.07
CA GLU A 381 12.23 -3.51 3.74
C GLU A 381 12.27 -3.65 5.27
N GLY A 382 11.86 -4.80 5.82
CA GLY A 382 11.94 -5.10 7.24
C GLY A 382 13.38 -5.15 7.78
N LEU A 383 14.35 -5.53 6.94
CA LEU A 383 15.77 -5.51 7.25
C LEU A 383 16.42 -4.13 7.11
N GLY A 384 15.66 -3.10 6.75
CA GLY A 384 16.20 -1.76 6.48
C GLY A 384 16.92 -1.63 5.14
N LYS A 385 16.72 -2.57 4.22
CA LYS A 385 17.35 -2.63 2.89
C LYS A 385 16.37 -2.16 1.81
N GLY A 386 15.95 -0.90 1.93
CA GLY A 386 14.96 -0.31 1.02
C GLY A 386 15.43 -0.22 -0.42
N ILE A 387 16.69 0.12 -0.65
CA ILE A 387 17.25 0.26 -2.01
C ILE A 387 17.21 -1.08 -2.75
N GLU A 388 17.56 -2.17 -2.09
CA GLU A 388 17.52 -3.52 -2.67
C GLU A 388 16.07 -3.95 -2.99
N SER A 389 15.10 -3.57 -2.16
CA SER A 389 13.68 -3.75 -2.45
C SER A 389 13.25 -2.96 -3.68
N LEU A 390 13.70 -1.70 -3.80
CA LEU A 390 13.41 -0.86 -4.96
C LEU A 390 13.98 -1.44 -6.26
N VAL A 391 15.20 -2.00 -6.23
CA VAL A 391 15.79 -2.66 -7.42
C VAL A 391 14.88 -3.78 -7.92
N ILE A 392 14.34 -4.61 -7.02
CA ILE A 392 13.40 -5.67 -7.39
C ILE A 392 12.14 -5.09 -8.03
N SER A 393 11.59 -4.03 -7.44
CA SER A 393 10.38 -3.39 -7.94
C SER A 393 10.60 -2.69 -9.29
N LEU A 394 11.75 -2.02 -9.48
CA LEU A 394 12.12 -1.43 -10.77
C LEU A 394 12.23 -2.51 -11.86
N CYS A 395 12.86 -3.64 -11.55
CA CYS A 395 12.91 -4.77 -12.48
C CYS A 395 11.50 -5.26 -12.81
N ARG A 396 10.64 -5.44 -11.80
CA ARG A 396 9.29 -5.96 -11.97
C ARG A 396 8.38 -5.04 -12.78
N TYR A 397 8.39 -3.73 -12.49
CA TYR A 397 7.41 -2.78 -13.04
C TYR A 397 7.90 -1.96 -14.23
N ILE A 398 9.22 -1.89 -14.47
CA ILE A 398 9.79 -1.08 -15.55
C ILE A 398 10.74 -1.90 -16.43
N VAL A 399 11.85 -2.37 -15.87
CA VAL A 399 13.00 -2.88 -16.65
C VAL A 399 12.68 -4.18 -17.40
N VAL A 400 11.82 -5.02 -16.82
CA VAL A 400 11.47 -6.34 -17.42
C VAL A 400 10.13 -6.27 -18.12
N ILE A 401 9.05 -5.88 -17.42
CA ILE A 401 7.70 -5.99 -17.98
C ILE A 401 7.44 -5.05 -19.15
N MET A 402 7.90 -3.80 -19.10
CA MET A 402 7.61 -2.84 -20.17
C MET A 402 8.26 -3.25 -21.50
N PRO A 403 9.57 -3.60 -21.55
CA PRO A 403 10.17 -4.11 -22.79
C PRO A 403 9.53 -5.41 -23.27
N LEU A 404 9.20 -6.35 -22.37
CA LEU A 404 8.55 -7.60 -22.74
C LEU A 404 7.13 -7.36 -23.29
N ALA A 405 6.34 -6.49 -22.66
CA ALA A 405 5.00 -6.15 -23.12
C ALA A 405 5.05 -5.48 -24.50
N TRP A 406 5.99 -4.55 -24.70
CA TRP A 406 6.18 -3.92 -26.01
C TRP A 406 6.60 -4.93 -27.09
N LEU A 407 7.55 -5.81 -26.76
CA LEU A 407 8.04 -6.83 -27.67
C LEU A 407 6.93 -7.80 -28.06
N PHE A 408 6.24 -8.37 -27.09
CA PHE A 408 5.16 -9.33 -27.35
C PHE A 408 3.95 -8.68 -28.05
N CYS A 409 3.69 -7.41 -27.76
CA CYS A 409 2.69 -6.62 -28.50
C CYS A 409 3.04 -6.55 -30.00
N ARG A 410 4.30 -6.38 -30.33
CA ARG A 410 4.76 -6.33 -31.74
C ARG A 410 4.65 -7.66 -32.48
N PHE A 411 4.91 -8.78 -31.79
CA PHE A 411 4.94 -10.11 -32.43
C PHE A 411 3.58 -10.83 -32.41
N ALA A 412 2.77 -10.61 -31.37
CA ALA A 412 1.52 -11.34 -31.15
C ALA A 412 0.31 -10.43 -30.92
N GLY A 413 0.45 -9.12 -31.19
CA GLY A 413 -0.63 -8.17 -30.98
C GLY A 413 -0.97 -7.95 -29.50
N ALA A 414 -2.20 -7.46 -29.23
CA ALA A 414 -2.65 -7.16 -27.87
C ALA A 414 -2.62 -8.37 -26.94
N ASP A 415 -2.95 -9.56 -27.43
CA ASP A 415 -2.96 -10.79 -26.63
C ASP A 415 -1.56 -11.20 -26.18
N GLY A 416 -0.52 -10.82 -26.94
CA GLY A 416 0.86 -11.03 -26.57
C GLY A 416 1.26 -10.34 -25.26
N ILE A 417 0.65 -9.20 -24.94
CA ILE A 417 0.93 -8.42 -23.74
C ILE A 417 0.69 -9.24 -22.47
N TRP A 418 -0.30 -10.11 -22.45
CA TRP A 418 -0.62 -10.93 -21.28
C TRP A 418 0.50 -11.90 -20.91
N HIS A 419 1.27 -12.35 -21.91
CA HIS A 419 2.42 -13.23 -21.67
C HIS A 419 3.61 -12.51 -21.00
N ALA A 420 3.72 -11.19 -21.13
CA ALA A 420 4.75 -10.42 -20.44
C ALA A 420 4.62 -10.52 -18.91
N PHE A 421 3.40 -10.67 -18.37
CA PHE A 421 3.17 -10.72 -16.93
C PHE A 421 3.82 -11.93 -16.28
N TRP A 422 3.50 -13.15 -16.73
CA TRP A 422 4.05 -14.36 -16.10
C TRP A 422 5.56 -14.47 -16.31
N LEU A 423 6.06 -14.12 -17.49
CA LEU A 423 7.49 -14.17 -17.77
C LEU A 423 8.27 -13.18 -16.89
N THR A 424 7.70 -11.99 -16.68
CA THR A 424 8.26 -11.01 -15.73
C THR A 424 8.34 -11.57 -14.33
N GLU A 425 7.32 -12.27 -13.85
CA GLU A 425 7.36 -12.85 -12.49
C GLU A 425 8.47 -13.89 -12.34
N PHE A 426 8.71 -14.72 -13.35
CA PHE A 426 9.83 -15.69 -13.34
C PHE A 426 11.19 -15.00 -13.32
N LEU A 427 11.40 -14.01 -14.18
CA LEU A 427 12.66 -13.27 -14.24
C LEU A 427 12.91 -12.48 -12.95
N THR A 428 11.87 -11.79 -12.45
CA THR A 428 11.97 -11.00 -11.22
C THR A 428 12.16 -11.88 -9.99
N ALA A 429 11.58 -13.08 -9.96
CA ALA A 429 11.82 -14.06 -8.88
C ALA A 429 13.29 -14.47 -8.84
N ALA A 430 13.90 -14.76 -9.99
CA ALA A 430 15.34 -15.08 -10.07
C ALA A 430 16.20 -13.89 -9.58
N ILE A 431 15.90 -12.66 -10.05
CA ILE A 431 16.59 -11.43 -9.60
C ILE A 431 16.42 -11.26 -8.08
N SER A 432 15.22 -11.46 -7.55
CA SER A 432 14.91 -11.31 -6.13
C SER A 432 15.73 -12.27 -5.27
N LEU A 433 15.87 -13.52 -5.67
CA LEU A 433 16.69 -14.49 -4.97
C LEU A 433 18.18 -14.10 -4.98
N VAL A 434 18.70 -13.63 -6.11
CA VAL A 434 20.08 -13.15 -6.21
C VAL A 434 20.31 -11.94 -5.31
N VAL A 435 19.40 -10.94 -5.35
CA VAL A 435 19.48 -9.74 -4.51
C VAL A 435 19.44 -10.13 -3.04
N TYR A 436 18.50 -11.01 -2.65
CA TYR A 436 18.38 -11.46 -1.27
C TYR A 436 19.65 -12.17 -0.77
N HIS A 437 20.20 -13.10 -1.53
CA HIS A 437 21.42 -13.83 -1.14
C HIS A 437 22.65 -12.91 -1.04
N LYS A 438 22.77 -11.92 -1.91
CA LYS A 438 23.87 -10.94 -1.85
C LYS A 438 23.72 -9.96 -0.69
N SER A 439 22.49 -9.54 -0.41
CA SER A 439 22.19 -8.50 0.57
C SER A 439 22.11 -9.04 2.00
N VAL A 440 21.63 -10.26 2.18
CA VAL A 440 21.38 -10.85 3.50
C VAL A 440 22.45 -11.90 3.80
N LYS A 441 23.54 -11.48 4.44
CA LYS A 441 24.64 -12.37 4.88
C LYS A 441 24.21 -13.13 6.13
N LEU A 442 23.28 -14.08 6.02
CA LEU A 442 22.83 -14.94 7.14
C LEU A 442 23.78 -16.11 7.46
N ASN A 443 24.85 -16.30 6.67
CA ASN A 443 25.76 -17.44 6.77
C ASN A 443 27.21 -17.06 7.15
N ARG A 444 27.48 -15.85 7.61
CA ARG A 444 28.83 -15.48 8.10
C ARG A 444 28.79 -15.21 9.60
N ILE A 445 28.54 -16.25 10.36
CA ILE A 445 29.10 -16.46 11.70
C ILE A 445 28.98 -17.96 11.99
#